data_698d01410012e97eb50bc4101a633d9a
#
_entry.id   698d01410012e97eb50bc4101a633d9a
#
_cell.length_a   1.000
_cell.length_b   1.000
_cell.length_c   1.000
_cell.angle_alpha   90.00
_cell.angle_beta   90.00
_cell.angle_gamma   90.00
#
_symmetry.space_group_name_H-M   'P 1'
#
loop_
_entity.id
_entity.type
_entity.pdbx_description
1 polymer ?
#
loop_
_entity_poly.entity_id
_entity_poly.type
_entity_poly.pdbx_seq_one_letter_code
_entity_poly.pdbx_strand_id
1 'polypeptide(L)'
;MQHLRLLYPFPEPLPLPKARGIQVVNTINALAEFDVDIDFAYVPVDSSPDPFMHYGLSKRECVHLRPLSRRLPCPFEWLSVRSGALFLWRLDKWLKAANATGNGPHVILVRHLKLAHALLQRFPQLPLAYEAHEIFSEGAPSAKAQQLAKLEKEVLTRSAEVVVISGALGQLLQERYGITRAMTVIPSATSLPLFPIDKDWTNAHRHVIYSGSLYNWKGAQDLVAAGQWLPGYQITLIGGDPQSIQALREQAPREGAKIEFCGHLSHSEVQRRLASACIAVLPNRAGSVSAFTSPLKLFEYMASGCAIVATDLPVFHEILAKDDATWAPSADPRALADAIRASAETPGQGERQGARVRQQVEEFTWQGRGKRLLAVLTKVAENSMMGPTTPQPTDSH
;
A
#
# COMPACT_ATOMS: atom_id res chain seq x y z
N MET A 1 -16.08 -2.94 26.20
CA MET A 1 -15.02 -3.62 25.44
C MET A 1 -13.71 -3.37 26.17
N GLN A 2 -12.86 -4.40 26.30
CA GLN A 2 -11.54 -4.22 26.88
C GLN A 2 -10.70 -3.39 25.90
N HIS A 3 -10.01 -2.36 26.37
CA HIS A 3 -9.13 -1.51 25.58
C HIS A 3 -8.11 -2.35 24.81
N LEU A 4 -8.07 -2.24 23.48
CA LEU A 4 -7.22 -3.08 22.62
C LEU A 4 -5.78 -2.61 22.66
N ARG A 5 -4.84 -3.51 22.95
CA ARG A 5 -3.38 -3.27 22.83
C ARG A 5 -2.82 -4.00 21.61
N LEU A 6 -2.29 -3.22 20.68
CA LEU A 6 -1.75 -3.69 19.40
C LEU A 6 -0.23 -3.56 19.37
N LEU A 7 0.47 -4.61 18.94
CA LEU A 7 1.85 -4.49 18.50
C LEU A 7 1.90 -4.40 16.97
N TYR A 8 2.53 -3.33 16.45
CA TYR A 8 2.83 -3.18 15.02
C TYR A 8 4.36 -3.16 14.81
N PRO A 9 5.01 -4.29 14.48
CA PRO A 9 6.45 -4.34 14.26
C PRO A 9 6.78 -4.13 12.78
N PHE A 10 7.66 -3.15 12.50
CA PHE A 10 8.16 -2.82 11.17
C PHE A 10 9.68 -2.85 11.14
N PRO A 11 10.31 -3.93 10.62
CA PRO A 11 11.75 -4.16 10.70
C PRO A 11 12.54 -3.40 9.63
N GLU A 12 12.06 -2.28 9.13
CA GLU A 12 12.75 -1.42 8.17
C GLU A 12 13.03 -0.03 8.77
N PRO A 13 14.07 0.67 8.26
CA PRO A 13 14.35 2.02 8.70
C PRO A 13 13.19 2.99 8.40
N LEU A 14 12.83 3.82 9.36
CA LEU A 14 11.88 4.91 9.20
C LEU A 14 12.52 6.24 9.65
N PRO A 15 12.25 7.31 8.87
CA PRO A 15 11.38 7.41 7.71
C PRO A 15 11.92 6.68 6.47
N LEU A 16 11.00 6.19 5.63
CA LEU A 16 11.30 5.45 4.40
C LEU A 16 10.61 6.15 3.22
N PRO A 17 11.34 6.69 2.22
CA PRO A 17 10.76 7.40 1.08
C PRO A 17 10.19 6.42 0.03
N LYS A 18 9.32 5.52 0.47
CA LYS A 18 8.64 4.51 -0.36
C LYS A 18 7.19 4.36 0.08
N ALA A 19 6.32 3.92 -0.83
CA ALA A 19 4.90 3.73 -0.58
C ALA A 19 4.59 2.92 0.70
N ARG A 20 5.41 1.92 1.04
CA ARG A 20 5.23 1.11 2.26
C ARG A 20 5.47 1.90 3.55
N GLY A 21 6.38 2.88 3.57
CA GLY A 21 6.57 3.78 4.72
C GLY A 21 5.34 4.66 4.93
N ILE A 22 4.84 5.28 3.87
CA ILE A 22 3.60 6.07 3.88
C ILE A 22 2.44 5.23 4.42
N GLN A 23 2.29 4.02 3.91
CA GLN A 23 1.19 3.12 4.27
C GLN A 23 1.24 2.70 5.74
N VAL A 24 2.42 2.33 6.25
CA VAL A 24 2.59 1.92 7.65
C VAL A 24 2.23 3.05 8.61
N VAL A 25 2.83 4.23 8.41
CA VAL A 25 2.63 5.36 9.33
C VAL A 25 1.19 5.87 9.30
N ASN A 26 0.58 5.97 8.10
CA ASN A 26 -0.84 6.35 7.99
C ASN A 26 -1.79 5.29 8.57
N THR A 27 -1.48 3.99 8.41
CA THR A 27 -2.30 2.92 9.02
C THR A 27 -2.27 3.01 10.54
N ILE A 28 -1.09 3.22 11.14
CA ILE A 28 -0.96 3.39 12.60
C ILE A 28 -1.69 4.65 13.06
N ASN A 29 -1.50 5.77 12.34
CA ASN A 29 -2.19 7.03 12.68
C ASN A 29 -3.71 6.88 12.63
N ALA A 30 -4.22 6.17 11.62
CA ALA A 30 -5.66 5.92 11.47
C ALA A 30 -6.22 4.99 12.56
N LEU A 31 -5.49 3.94 12.94
CA LEU A 31 -5.86 3.08 14.06
C LEU A 31 -5.86 3.84 15.39
N ALA A 32 -4.93 4.77 15.58
CA ALA A 32 -4.82 5.61 16.77
C ALA A 32 -5.95 6.65 16.89
N GLU A 33 -6.85 6.78 15.90
CA GLU A 33 -8.08 7.59 16.02
C GLU A 33 -9.16 6.88 16.84
N PHE A 34 -8.99 5.59 17.05
CA PHE A 34 -9.89 4.76 17.84
C PHE A 34 -9.27 4.44 19.20
N ASP A 35 -10.00 3.79 20.06
CA ASP A 35 -9.55 3.40 21.40
C ASP A 35 -8.59 2.18 21.35
N VAL A 36 -7.36 2.41 20.87
CA VAL A 36 -6.32 1.39 20.69
C VAL A 36 -4.97 1.90 21.16
N ASP A 37 -4.33 1.22 22.10
CA ASP A 37 -2.93 1.44 22.44
C ASP A 37 -2.02 0.70 21.44
N ILE A 38 -1.11 1.41 20.81
CA ILE A 38 -0.27 0.88 19.76
C ILE A 38 1.20 0.93 20.15
N ASP A 39 1.81 -0.23 20.38
CA ASP A 39 3.26 -0.36 20.45
C ASP A 39 3.84 -0.46 19.05
N PHE A 40 4.44 0.62 18.57
CA PHE A 40 5.05 0.69 17.24
C PHE A 40 6.55 0.41 17.32
N ALA A 41 6.95 -0.83 17.01
CA ALA A 41 8.35 -1.25 16.98
C ALA A 41 8.94 -1.04 15.57
N TYR A 42 9.95 -0.19 15.46
CA TYR A 42 10.56 0.16 14.17
C TYR A 42 12.08 0.34 14.27
N VAL A 43 12.77 0.42 13.13
CA VAL A 43 14.19 0.75 13.07
C VAL A 43 14.35 2.26 12.92
N PRO A 44 14.96 2.97 13.89
CA PRO A 44 15.15 4.41 13.78
C PRO A 44 16.22 4.77 12.73
N VAL A 45 16.04 5.91 12.07
CA VAL A 45 17.08 6.60 11.32
C VAL A 45 17.62 7.73 12.19
N ASP A 46 18.94 7.84 12.31
CA ASP A 46 19.61 8.73 13.26
C ASP A 46 19.22 10.22 13.14
N SER A 47 18.73 10.64 11.99
CA SER A 47 18.34 12.02 11.69
C SER A 47 16.87 12.38 11.99
N SER A 48 16.02 11.42 12.37
CA SER A 48 14.60 11.67 12.61
C SER A 48 14.07 10.85 13.79
N PRO A 49 13.95 11.45 14.97
CA PRO A 49 13.45 10.76 16.18
C PRO A 49 11.98 10.38 16.10
N ASP A 50 11.18 11.11 15.32
CA ASP A 50 9.75 10.85 15.13
C ASP A 50 9.43 10.59 13.64
N PRO A 51 9.11 9.34 13.26
CA PRO A 51 8.78 9.02 11.89
C PRO A 51 7.48 9.68 11.39
N PHE A 52 6.54 10.06 12.26
CA PHE A 52 5.27 10.67 11.85
C PHE A 52 5.46 12.06 11.24
N MET A 53 6.34 12.87 11.81
CA MET A 53 6.61 14.23 11.32
C MET A 53 7.11 14.23 9.86
N HIS A 54 7.91 13.25 9.46
CA HIS A 54 8.39 13.12 8.08
C HIS A 54 7.24 12.99 7.06
N TYR A 55 6.13 12.40 7.47
CA TYR A 55 4.94 12.21 6.61
C TYR A 55 3.87 13.29 6.84
N GLY A 56 4.20 14.37 7.55
CA GLY A 56 3.27 15.46 7.84
C GLY A 56 2.18 15.09 8.83
N LEU A 57 2.42 14.09 9.68
CA LEU A 57 1.48 13.62 10.69
C LEU A 57 1.99 13.94 12.10
N SER A 58 1.06 14.11 13.04
CA SER A 58 1.35 14.23 14.46
C SER A 58 1.08 12.91 15.16
N LYS A 59 2.07 12.43 15.90
CA LYS A 59 1.93 11.20 16.71
C LYS A 59 0.87 11.41 17.80
N ARG A 60 -0.07 10.49 17.93
CA ARG A 60 -1.08 10.48 19.00
C ARG A 60 -0.51 9.87 20.29
N GLU A 61 -1.06 10.22 21.45
CA GLU A 61 -0.57 9.75 22.76
C GLU A 61 -0.62 8.23 22.91
N CYS A 62 -1.68 7.59 22.39
CA CYS A 62 -1.84 6.13 22.40
C CYS A 62 -0.82 5.37 21.51
N VAL A 63 0.05 6.07 20.77
CA VAL A 63 1.11 5.44 19.98
C VAL A 63 2.43 5.50 20.75
N HIS A 64 2.90 4.34 21.21
CA HIS A 64 4.14 4.18 21.95
C HIS A 64 5.25 3.76 21.00
N LEU A 65 6.17 4.69 20.71
CA LEU A 65 7.31 4.43 19.85
C LEU A 65 8.30 3.46 20.52
N ARG A 66 8.66 2.37 19.83
CA ARG A 66 9.65 1.38 20.27
C ARG A 66 10.79 1.33 19.25
N PRO A 67 11.75 2.27 19.31
CA PRO A 67 12.88 2.29 18.38
C PRO A 67 13.81 1.10 18.70
N LEU A 68 13.91 0.15 17.77
CA LEU A 68 14.75 -1.04 17.87
C LEU A 68 15.89 -0.96 16.85
N SER A 69 17.02 -0.40 17.25
CA SER A 69 18.21 -0.28 16.40
C SER A 69 18.67 -1.64 15.85
N ARG A 70 19.20 -1.65 14.64
CA ARG A 70 19.86 -2.78 14.02
C ARG A 70 21.38 -2.78 14.25
N ARG A 71 21.92 -1.73 14.91
CA ARG A 71 23.33 -1.61 15.24
C ARG A 71 23.60 -2.20 16.63
N LEU A 72 24.74 -2.82 16.79
CA LEU A 72 25.23 -3.19 18.11
C LEU A 72 25.62 -1.92 18.89
N PRO A 73 25.53 -1.92 20.23
CA PRO A 73 26.04 -0.80 21.02
C PRO A 73 27.56 -0.66 20.86
N CYS A 74 28.07 0.57 20.97
CA CYS A 74 29.49 0.85 21.06
C CYS A 74 30.15 0.03 22.21
N PRO A 75 31.32 -0.59 22.06
CA PRO A 75 32.27 -0.52 20.92
C PRO A 75 32.09 -1.61 19.84
N PHE A 76 31.01 -2.37 19.84
CA PHE A 76 30.80 -3.54 18.98
C PHE A 76 30.15 -3.24 17.62
N GLU A 77 30.04 -1.95 17.22
CA GLU A 77 29.38 -1.54 15.98
C GLU A 77 30.02 -2.12 14.71
N TRP A 78 31.30 -2.48 14.78
CA TRP A 78 32.06 -3.08 13.68
C TRP A 78 31.73 -4.57 13.43
N LEU A 79 31.08 -5.25 14.38
CA LEU A 79 30.66 -6.62 14.18
C LEU A 79 29.43 -6.68 13.25
N SER A 80 29.56 -7.35 12.12
CA SER A 80 28.47 -7.55 11.17
C SER A 80 27.47 -8.60 11.68
N VAL A 81 26.51 -8.18 12.48
CA VAL A 81 25.34 -9.02 12.80
C VAL A 81 24.30 -8.83 11.71
N ARG A 82 23.65 -9.92 11.27
CA ARG A 82 22.51 -9.82 10.36
C ARG A 82 21.47 -8.89 10.99
N SER A 83 21.30 -7.72 10.40
CA SER A 83 20.52 -6.61 10.97
C SER A 83 19.07 -6.98 11.36
N GLY A 84 18.47 -7.94 10.66
CA GLY A 84 17.14 -8.46 10.99
C GLY A 84 17.11 -9.34 12.25
N ALA A 85 18.20 -10.05 12.55
CA ALA A 85 18.29 -10.89 13.75
C ALA A 85 18.35 -10.05 15.03
N LEU A 86 19.07 -8.92 14.99
CA LEU A 86 19.18 -8.01 16.15
C LEU A 86 17.84 -7.32 16.44
N PHE A 87 17.14 -6.86 15.39
CA PHE A 87 15.78 -6.32 15.57
C PHE A 87 14.87 -7.34 16.25
N LEU A 88 14.85 -8.58 15.73
CA LEU A 88 14.03 -9.65 16.26
C LEU A 88 14.42 -10.01 17.72
N TRP A 89 15.70 -10.06 18.05
CA TRP A 89 16.16 -10.32 19.40
C TRP A 89 15.71 -9.24 20.40
N ARG A 90 15.80 -7.97 20.01
CA ARG A 90 15.33 -6.85 20.86
C ARG A 90 13.80 -6.86 21.02
N LEU A 91 13.08 -7.15 19.95
CA LEU A 91 11.63 -7.28 19.98
C LEU A 91 11.20 -8.44 20.88
N ASP A 92 11.86 -9.60 20.78
CA ASP A 92 11.64 -10.78 21.64
C ASP A 92 11.85 -10.47 23.12
N LYS A 93 12.97 -9.81 23.45
CA LYS A 93 13.25 -9.37 24.82
C LYS A 93 12.19 -8.43 25.36
N TRP A 94 11.77 -7.47 24.57
CA TRP A 94 10.72 -6.50 24.96
C TRP A 94 9.37 -7.21 25.16
N LEU A 95 8.95 -8.07 24.21
CA LEU A 95 7.70 -8.82 24.31
C LEU A 95 7.62 -9.71 25.54
N LYS A 96 8.70 -10.42 25.85
CA LYS A 96 8.79 -11.28 27.05
C LYS A 96 8.61 -10.44 28.34
N ALA A 97 9.26 -9.29 28.41
CA ALA A 97 9.11 -8.38 29.55
C ALA A 97 7.69 -7.81 29.67
N ALA A 98 7.10 -7.37 28.56
CA ALA A 98 5.74 -6.83 28.53
C ALA A 98 4.70 -7.90 28.93
N ASN A 99 4.82 -9.12 28.42
CA ASN A 99 3.93 -10.23 28.78
C ASN A 99 4.07 -10.61 30.27
N ALA A 100 5.29 -10.63 30.81
CA ALA A 100 5.54 -10.96 32.23
C ALA A 100 4.89 -9.94 33.20
N THR A 101 4.73 -8.68 32.78
CA THR A 101 4.09 -7.63 33.58
C THR A 101 2.59 -7.50 33.32
N GLY A 102 2.00 -8.32 32.47
CA GLY A 102 0.60 -8.21 32.05
C GLY A 102 0.31 -7.04 31.10
N ASN A 103 1.35 -6.34 30.64
CA ASN A 103 1.25 -5.20 29.74
C ASN A 103 1.53 -5.56 28.26
N GLY A 104 1.54 -6.86 27.94
CA GLY A 104 1.75 -7.33 26.57
C GLY A 104 0.60 -6.99 25.62
N PRO A 105 0.85 -7.02 24.29
CA PRO A 105 -0.18 -6.77 23.31
C PRO A 105 -1.22 -7.90 23.29
N HIS A 106 -2.47 -7.56 22.96
CA HIS A 106 -3.54 -8.54 22.75
C HIS A 106 -3.50 -9.16 21.36
N VAL A 107 -2.93 -8.44 20.39
CA VAL A 107 -2.81 -8.86 18.98
C VAL A 107 -1.58 -8.24 18.34
N ILE A 108 -1.01 -8.95 17.37
CA ILE A 108 0.08 -8.45 16.51
C ILE A 108 -0.47 -8.23 15.10
N LEU A 109 -0.24 -7.04 14.51
CA LEU A 109 -0.44 -6.81 13.08
C LEU A 109 0.93 -6.69 12.42
N VAL A 110 1.25 -7.57 11.49
CA VAL A 110 2.56 -7.60 10.82
C VAL A 110 2.43 -7.83 9.33
N ARG A 111 3.21 -7.06 8.53
CA ARG A 111 3.26 -7.21 7.07
C ARG A 111 4.54 -7.87 6.55
N HIS A 112 5.57 -7.97 7.35
CA HIS A 112 6.86 -8.49 6.93
C HIS A 112 6.91 -10.02 7.11
N LEU A 113 6.94 -10.79 6.00
CA LEU A 113 6.82 -12.25 5.99
C LEU A 113 7.77 -12.97 6.96
N LYS A 114 9.07 -12.69 6.90
CA LYS A 114 10.06 -13.36 7.76
C LYS A 114 9.88 -13.04 9.23
N LEU A 115 9.42 -11.82 9.53
CA LEU A 115 9.13 -11.41 10.90
C LEU A 115 7.86 -12.10 11.41
N ALA A 116 6.81 -12.16 10.58
CA ALA A 116 5.58 -12.91 10.90
C ALA A 116 5.88 -14.36 11.24
N HIS A 117 6.65 -15.04 10.38
CA HIS A 117 7.09 -16.41 10.62
C HIS A 117 7.85 -16.56 11.95
N ALA A 118 8.83 -15.69 12.22
CA ALA A 118 9.61 -15.75 13.44
C ALA A 118 8.77 -15.50 14.71
N LEU A 119 7.77 -14.61 14.64
CA LEU A 119 6.86 -14.33 15.75
C LEU A 119 5.91 -15.50 16.01
N LEU A 120 5.35 -16.12 14.98
CA LEU A 120 4.51 -17.32 15.08
C LEU A 120 5.26 -18.52 15.71
N GLN A 121 6.57 -18.60 15.49
CA GLN A 121 7.40 -19.64 16.12
C GLN A 121 7.69 -19.36 17.60
N ARG A 122 7.95 -18.11 17.96
CA ARG A 122 8.38 -17.72 19.30
C ARG A 122 7.24 -17.42 20.26
N PHE A 123 6.13 -16.94 19.75
CA PHE A 123 4.95 -16.52 20.52
C PHE A 123 3.68 -17.15 19.96
N PRO A 124 3.57 -18.50 19.93
CA PRO A 124 2.42 -19.18 19.31
C PRO A 124 1.08 -18.88 19.99
N GLN A 125 1.11 -18.42 21.24
CA GLN A 125 -0.10 -18.05 22.00
C GLN A 125 -0.60 -16.63 21.70
N LEU A 126 0.23 -15.79 21.09
CA LEU A 126 -0.14 -14.41 20.79
C LEU A 126 -0.75 -14.34 19.40
N PRO A 127 -2.02 -13.93 19.27
CA PRO A 127 -2.71 -13.91 18.00
C PRO A 127 -2.04 -12.91 17.04
N LEU A 128 -1.78 -13.37 15.82
CA LEU A 128 -1.11 -12.60 14.79
C LEU A 128 -2.02 -12.47 13.57
N ALA A 129 -2.31 -11.22 13.18
CA ALA A 129 -2.89 -10.87 11.91
C ALA A 129 -1.75 -10.56 10.91
N TYR A 130 -1.72 -11.28 9.80
CA TYR A 130 -0.74 -11.05 8.73
C TYR A 130 -1.35 -10.22 7.61
N GLU A 131 -0.70 -9.12 7.26
CA GLU A 131 -1.11 -8.23 6.17
C GLU A 131 -0.25 -8.50 4.92
N ALA A 132 -0.81 -9.23 3.95
CA ALA A 132 -0.14 -9.57 2.70
C ALA A 132 -0.27 -8.44 1.66
N HIS A 133 0.85 -8.03 1.11
CA HIS A 133 0.96 -6.97 0.09
C HIS A 133 1.53 -7.46 -1.24
N GLU A 134 2.12 -8.62 -1.26
CA GLU A 134 2.81 -9.21 -2.40
C GLU A 134 2.98 -10.72 -2.21
N ILE A 135 3.35 -11.41 -3.26
CA ILE A 135 3.78 -12.82 -3.22
C ILE A 135 5.30 -12.84 -3.22
N PHE A 136 5.91 -13.02 -2.06
CA PHE A 136 7.38 -12.92 -1.90
C PHE A 136 8.16 -13.99 -2.66
N SER A 137 7.56 -15.15 -2.92
CA SER A 137 8.16 -16.21 -3.71
C SER A 137 8.17 -15.90 -5.20
N GLU A 138 7.33 -14.97 -5.66
CA GLU A 138 7.26 -14.55 -7.05
C GLU A 138 8.38 -13.56 -7.37
N GLY A 139 9.07 -13.77 -8.50
CA GLY A 139 10.19 -12.93 -8.89
C GLY A 139 11.50 -13.17 -8.13
N ALA A 140 11.53 -14.07 -7.13
CA ALA A 140 12.76 -14.46 -6.46
C ALA A 140 13.53 -15.53 -7.26
N PRO A 141 14.90 -15.59 -7.19
CA PRO A 141 15.67 -16.70 -7.77
C PRO A 141 15.19 -18.06 -7.25
N SER A 142 15.19 -19.09 -8.08
CA SER A 142 14.52 -20.38 -7.86
C SER A 142 14.79 -21.02 -6.48
N ALA A 143 16.03 -21.08 -6.01
CA ALA A 143 16.37 -21.64 -4.69
C ALA A 143 15.76 -20.82 -3.54
N LYS A 144 15.75 -19.49 -3.67
CA LYS A 144 15.17 -18.57 -2.68
C LYS A 144 13.63 -18.55 -2.76
N ALA A 145 13.08 -18.71 -3.95
CA ALA A 145 11.64 -18.78 -4.19
C ALA A 145 11.00 -19.94 -3.43
N GLN A 146 11.60 -21.13 -3.48
CA GLN A 146 11.09 -22.31 -2.77
C GLN A 146 11.09 -22.11 -1.24
N GLN A 147 12.18 -21.51 -0.68
CA GLN A 147 12.24 -21.19 0.72
C GLN A 147 11.17 -20.16 1.13
N LEU A 148 11.00 -19.11 0.34
CA LEU A 148 9.98 -18.09 0.57
C LEU A 148 8.56 -18.68 0.47
N ALA A 149 8.31 -19.56 -0.50
CA ALA A 149 7.01 -20.20 -0.66
C ALA A 149 6.62 -21.05 0.57
N LYS A 150 7.60 -21.77 1.17
CA LYS A 150 7.35 -22.49 2.44
C LYS A 150 7.00 -21.55 3.58
N LEU A 151 7.74 -20.45 3.72
CA LEU A 151 7.46 -19.43 4.74
C LEU A 151 6.09 -18.77 4.52
N GLU A 152 5.74 -18.42 3.28
CA GLU A 152 4.43 -17.86 2.94
C GLU A 152 3.32 -18.82 3.31
N LYS A 153 3.40 -20.07 2.87
CA LYS A 153 2.38 -21.09 3.21
C LYS A 153 2.21 -21.22 4.72
N GLU A 154 3.30 -21.31 5.48
CA GLU A 154 3.25 -21.46 6.93
C GLU A 154 2.62 -20.23 7.60
N VAL A 155 3.03 -19.01 7.21
CA VAL A 155 2.45 -17.77 7.76
C VAL A 155 0.97 -17.66 7.43
N LEU A 156 0.58 -17.90 6.17
CA LEU A 156 -0.81 -17.86 5.74
C LEU A 156 -1.70 -18.89 6.47
N THR A 157 -1.15 -20.05 6.79
CA THR A 157 -1.90 -21.12 7.48
C THR A 157 -2.02 -20.85 8.99
N ARG A 158 -0.95 -20.35 9.63
CA ARG A 158 -0.86 -20.23 11.10
C ARG A 158 -1.30 -18.90 11.66
N SER A 159 -1.35 -17.84 10.84
CA SER A 159 -1.86 -16.53 11.29
C SER A 159 -3.31 -16.65 11.74
N ALA A 160 -3.69 -15.95 12.80
CA ALA A 160 -5.08 -15.92 13.28
C ALA A 160 -6.00 -15.30 12.21
N GLU A 161 -5.52 -14.28 11.50
CA GLU A 161 -6.21 -13.67 10.37
C GLU A 161 -5.19 -13.29 9.27
N VAL A 162 -5.66 -13.32 8.01
CA VAL A 162 -4.90 -12.81 6.86
C VAL A 162 -5.67 -11.68 6.21
N VAL A 163 -5.06 -10.50 6.20
CA VAL A 163 -5.56 -9.32 5.47
C VAL A 163 -4.80 -9.22 4.16
N VAL A 164 -5.51 -9.03 3.06
CA VAL A 164 -4.94 -8.84 1.71
C VAL A 164 -5.33 -7.48 1.14
N ILE A 165 -4.47 -6.88 0.32
CA ILE A 165 -4.73 -5.56 -0.26
C ILE A 165 -5.64 -5.58 -1.50
N SER A 166 -5.94 -6.75 -2.04
CA SER A 166 -6.87 -6.95 -3.16
C SER A 166 -7.45 -8.35 -3.14
N GLY A 167 -8.63 -8.55 -3.69
CA GLY A 167 -9.25 -9.86 -3.85
C GLY A 167 -8.40 -10.77 -4.74
N ALA A 168 -7.84 -10.22 -5.82
CA ALA A 168 -6.92 -10.92 -6.72
C ALA A 168 -5.70 -11.47 -5.96
N LEU A 169 -5.09 -10.70 -5.05
CA LEU A 169 -3.99 -11.21 -4.22
C LEU A 169 -4.44 -12.38 -3.35
N GLY A 170 -5.62 -12.24 -2.71
CA GLY A 170 -6.19 -13.30 -1.88
C GLY A 170 -6.41 -14.59 -2.66
N GLN A 171 -7.02 -14.50 -3.84
CA GLN A 171 -7.26 -15.64 -4.71
C GLN A 171 -5.96 -16.30 -5.16
N LEU A 172 -4.98 -15.53 -5.62
CA LEU A 172 -3.66 -16.06 -6.04
C LEU A 172 -2.94 -16.78 -4.88
N LEU A 173 -2.99 -16.24 -3.65
CA LEU A 173 -2.41 -16.89 -2.48
C LEU A 173 -3.15 -18.19 -2.11
N GLN A 174 -4.48 -18.19 -2.18
CA GLN A 174 -5.31 -19.38 -1.94
C GLN A 174 -5.01 -20.49 -2.94
N GLU A 175 -5.01 -20.17 -4.24
CA GLU A 175 -4.72 -21.13 -5.32
C GLU A 175 -3.30 -21.68 -5.21
N ARG A 176 -2.31 -20.81 -5.03
CA ARG A 176 -0.89 -21.18 -4.99
C ARG A 176 -0.53 -22.09 -3.81
N TYR A 177 -1.12 -21.85 -2.64
CA TYR A 177 -0.76 -22.55 -1.40
C TYR A 177 -1.82 -23.56 -0.92
N GLY A 178 -2.93 -23.69 -1.62
CA GLY A 178 -4.04 -24.56 -1.22
C GLY A 178 -4.71 -24.09 0.08
N ILE A 179 -4.86 -22.79 0.28
CA ILE A 179 -5.50 -22.19 1.45
C ILE A 179 -7.00 -22.08 1.20
N THR A 180 -7.80 -22.75 2.00
CA THR A 180 -9.28 -22.77 1.84
C THR A 180 -10.01 -21.73 2.66
N ARG A 181 -9.35 -21.15 3.70
CA ARG A 181 -9.98 -20.12 4.52
C ARG A 181 -10.12 -18.81 3.72
N ALA A 182 -11.19 -18.06 4.01
CA ALA A 182 -11.37 -16.72 3.50
C ALA A 182 -10.26 -15.79 4.03
N MET A 183 -9.86 -14.81 3.22
CA MET A 183 -8.96 -13.74 3.60
C MET A 183 -9.72 -12.41 3.57
N THR A 184 -9.42 -11.52 4.52
CA THR A 184 -10.11 -10.23 4.60
C THR A 184 -9.47 -9.23 3.64
N VAL A 185 -10.25 -8.70 2.69
CA VAL A 185 -9.76 -7.71 1.72
C VAL A 185 -9.87 -6.31 2.32
N ILE A 186 -8.73 -5.64 2.49
CA ILE A 186 -8.65 -4.24 2.91
C ILE A 186 -7.67 -3.50 1.97
N PRO A 187 -8.16 -2.80 0.95
CA PRO A 187 -7.33 -2.11 -0.02
C PRO A 187 -6.44 -1.03 0.60
N SER A 188 -5.49 -0.53 -0.17
CA SER A 188 -4.75 0.69 0.16
C SER A 188 -5.71 1.87 0.32
N ALA A 189 -5.22 2.98 0.85
CA ALA A 189 -6.03 4.16 1.14
C ALA A 189 -5.29 5.45 0.80
N THR A 190 -5.99 6.57 0.90
CA THR A 190 -5.44 7.91 0.70
C THR A 190 -5.95 8.88 1.74
N SER A 191 -5.29 10.02 1.88
CA SER A 191 -5.82 11.20 2.57
C SER A 191 -6.60 12.05 1.58
N LEU A 192 -7.73 12.58 2.01
CA LEU A 192 -8.43 13.59 1.21
C LEU A 192 -7.63 14.89 1.21
N PRO A 193 -7.57 15.63 0.08
CA PRO A 193 -6.96 16.94 0.03
C PRO A 193 -7.59 17.91 1.05
N LEU A 194 -6.73 18.69 1.73
CA LEU A 194 -7.18 19.69 2.73
C LEU A 194 -7.69 20.99 2.10
N PHE A 195 -7.70 21.08 0.80
CA PHE A 195 -8.15 22.23 0.03
C PHE A 195 -9.25 21.82 -0.97
N PRO A 196 -10.12 22.75 -1.38
CA PRO A 196 -11.12 22.48 -2.40
C PRO A 196 -10.49 22.03 -3.70
N ILE A 197 -11.11 21.06 -4.36
CA ILE A 197 -10.73 20.61 -5.70
C ILE A 197 -11.72 21.26 -6.68
N ASP A 198 -11.22 22.19 -7.46
CA ASP A 198 -11.95 22.82 -8.56
C ASP A 198 -11.18 22.57 -9.86
N LYS A 199 -11.73 21.73 -10.72
CA LYS A 199 -11.12 21.32 -11.98
C LYS A 199 -11.54 22.24 -13.11
N ASP A 200 -10.60 22.89 -13.73
CA ASP A 200 -10.84 23.69 -14.93
C ASP A 200 -10.98 22.78 -16.17
N TRP A 201 -12.13 22.13 -16.29
CA TRP A 201 -12.44 21.27 -17.44
C TRP A 201 -12.50 22.04 -18.78
N THR A 202 -12.61 23.33 -18.76
CA THR A 202 -12.62 24.17 -19.97
C THR A 202 -11.21 24.33 -20.54
N ASN A 203 -10.24 24.67 -19.68
CA ASN A 203 -8.87 25.00 -20.15
C ASN A 203 -7.86 23.88 -19.89
N ALA A 204 -8.09 23.03 -18.90
CA ALA A 204 -7.17 21.98 -18.49
C ALA A 204 -7.60 20.55 -18.88
N HIS A 205 -8.66 20.37 -19.67
CA HIS A 205 -9.15 19.05 -20.10
C HIS A 205 -8.09 18.20 -20.83
N ARG A 206 -7.06 18.82 -21.40
CA ARG A 206 -5.91 18.17 -22.06
C ARG A 206 -4.67 18.06 -21.18
N HIS A 207 -4.79 18.35 -19.87
CA HIS A 207 -3.71 18.14 -18.92
C HIS A 207 -3.80 16.74 -18.32
N VAL A 208 -2.84 15.91 -18.68
CA VAL A 208 -2.70 14.51 -18.29
C VAL A 208 -1.59 14.38 -17.26
N ILE A 209 -1.81 13.62 -16.19
CA ILE A 209 -0.83 13.42 -15.12
C ILE A 209 -0.60 11.94 -14.82
N TYR A 210 0.64 11.63 -14.50
CA TYR A 210 1.10 10.38 -13.92
C TYR A 210 1.95 10.68 -12.68
N SER A 211 1.70 10.00 -11.57
CA SER A 211 2.55 10.06 -10.38
C SER A 211 2.98 8.66 -9.94
N GLY A 212 4.27 8.47 -9.67
CA GLY A 212 4.80 7.22 -9.16
C GLY A 212 6.19 6.84 -9.67
N SER A 213 6.68 5.66 -9.24
CA SER A 213 7.94 5.12 -9.75
C SER A 213 7.83 4.75 -11.23
N LEU A 214 8.96 4.82 -11.93
CA LEU A 214 9.06 4.55 -13.36
C LEU A 214 9.48 3.10 -13.67
N TYR A 215 9.09 2.13 -12.83
CA TYR A 215 9.33 0.72 -13.10
C TYR A 215 8.61 0.28 -14.37
N ASN A 216 9.23 -0.61 -15.15
CA ASN A 216 8.72 -1.05 -16.44
C ASN A 216 7.25 -1.55 -16.38
N TRP A 217 6.90 -2.33 -15.36
CA TRP A 217 5.55 -2.85 -15.19
C TRP A 217 4.49 -1.78 -14.87
N LYS A 218 4.92 -0.56 -14.48
CA LYS A 218 4.01 0.59 -14.23
C LYS A 218 3.63 1.35 -15.50
N GLY A 219 4.26 1.05 -16.63
CA GLY A 219 3.84 1.49 -17.95
C GLY A 219 4.02 2.97 -18.27
N ALA A 220 4.82 3.73 -17.47
CA ALA A 220 5.06 5.14 -17.75
C ALA A 220 5.64 5.37 -19.17
N GLN A 221 6.42 4.42 -19.69
CA GLN A 221 6.95 4.46 -21.05
C GLN A 221 5.84 4.36 -22.11
N ASP A 222 4.73 3.68 -21.83
CA ASP A 222 3.60 3.61 -22.76
C ASP A 222 2.86 4.95 -22.82
N LEU A 223 2.77 5.66 -21.68
CA LEU A 223 2.22 7.01 -21.63
C LEU A 223 3.13 8.00 -22.39
N VAL A 224 4.45 7.91 -22.23
CA VAL A 224 5.41 8.74 -22.98
C VAL A 224 5.26 8.47 -24.48
N ALA A 225 5.23 7.21 -24.90
CA ALA A 225 5.05 6.85 -26.31
C ALA A 225 3.68 7.29 -26.86
N ALA A 226 2.60 7.23 -26.05
CA ALA A 226 1.27 7.71 -26.41
C ALA A 226 1.26 9.20 -26.78
N GLY A 227 2.20 9.98 -26.25
CA GLY A 227 2.34 11.41 -26.49
C GLY A 227 2.42 11.80 -27.96
N GLN A 228 2.96 10.92 -28.85
CA GLN A 228 3.03 11.21 -30.29
C GLN A 228 1.66 11.38 -30.97
N TRP A 229 0.61 10.78 -30.43
CA TRP A 229 -0.76 10.89 -30.94
C TRP A 229 -1.64 11.87 -30.16
N LEU A 230 -1.03 12.70 -29.28
CA LEU A 230 -1.74 13.66 -28.44
C LEU A 230 -1.26 15.10 -28.69
N PRO A 231 -1.36 15.64 -29.94
CA PRO A 231 -0.97 17.01 -30.20
C PRO A 231 -1.84 17.99 -29.41
N GLY A 232 -1.21 19.00 -28.80
CA GLY A 232 -1.88 20.00 -27.96
C GLY A 232 -2.19 19.54 -26.53
N TYR A 233 -1.77 18.33 -26.14
CA TYR A 233 -1.84 17.86 -24.75
C TYR A 233 -0.59 18.20 -23.95
N GLN A 234 -0.76 18.33 -22.65
CA GLN A 234 0.35 18.39 -21.70
C GLN A 234 0.34 17.09 -20.88
N ILE A 235 1.48 16.38 -20.83
CA ILE A 235 1.66 15.19 -20.03
C ILE A 235 2.69 15.50 -18.94
N THR A 236 2.29 15.42 -17.67
CA THR A 236 3.17 15.62 -16.52
C THR A 236 3.48 14.29 -15.85
N LEU A 237 4.75 13.91 -15.78
CA LEU A 237 5.22 12.72 -15.08
C LEU A 237 5.93 13.13 -13.79
N ILE A 238 5.42 12.65 -12.66
CA ILE A 238 5.99 12.91 -11.32
C ILE A 238 6.57 11.61 -10.76
N GLY A 239 7.80 11.68 -10.27
CA GLY A 239 8.54 10.56 -9.69
C GLY A 239 9.64 10.03 -10.60
N GLY A 240 10.22 8.89 -10.20
CA GLY A 240 11.38 8.31 -10.86
C GLY A 240 12.72 8.86 -10.38
N ASP A 241 13.76 8.07 -10.50
CA ASP A 241 15.13 8.48 -10.30
C ASP A 241 15.69 9.17 -11.57
N PRO A 242 16.78 9.94 -11.45
CA PRO A 242 17.33 10.68 -12.60
C PRO A 242 17.67 9.81 -13.81
N GLN A 243 18.14 8.59 -13.60
CA GLN A 243 18.50 7.67 -14.69
C GLN A 243 17.24 7.16 -15.43
N SER A 244 16.20 6.77 -14.71
CA SER A 244 14.92 6.35 -15.29
C SER A 244 14.25 7.48 -16.07
N ILE A 245 14.33 8.72 -15.53
CA ILE A 245 13.81 9.92 -16.20
C ILE A 245 14.56 10.18 -17.50
N GLN A 246 15.89 10.11 -17.47
CA GLN A 246 16.72 10.35 -18.66
C GLN A 246 16.40 9.34 -19.76
N ALA A 247 16.27 8.06 -19.41
CA ALA A 247 15.91 6.99 -20.34
C ALA A 247 14.55 7.22 -21.01
N LEU A 248 13.55 7.70 -20.25
CA LEU A 248 12.23 8.04 -20.81
C LEU A 248 12.26 9.31 -21.66
N ARG A 249 13.09 10.28 -21.31
CA ARG A 249 13.26 11.52 -22.06
C ARG A 249 13.86 11.28 -23.46
N GLU A 250 14.78 10.32 -23.56
CA GLU A 250 15.38 9.90 -24.83
C GLU A 250 14.39 9.16 -25.73
N GLN A 251 13.38 8.51 -25.15
CA GLN A 251 12.30 7.81 -25.87
C GLN A 251 11.12 8.72 -26.19
N ALA A 252 11.07 9.93 -25.63
CA ALA A 252 9.97 10.85 -25.84
C ALA A 252 9.83 11.26 -27.31
N PRO A 253 8.63 11.28 -27.88
CA PRO A 253 8.41 11.71 -29.25
C PRO A 253 8.79 13.18 -29.41
N ARG A 254 9.33 13.52 -30.60
CA ARG A 254 9.71 14.92 -30.94
C ARG A 254 8.49 15.79 -31.23
N GLU A 255 7.40 15.19 -31.64
CA GLU A 255 6.12 15.83 -31.99
C GLU A 255 4.99 15.22 -31.15
N GLY A 256 3.89 15.93 -30.99
CA GLY A 256 2.73 15.48 -30.23
C GLY A 256 2.53 16.28 -28.93
N ALA A 257 2.39 15.57 -27.80
CA ALA A 257 2.17 16.19 -26.51
C ALA A 257 3.44 16.86 -25.97
N LYS A 258 3.25 17.95 -25.20
CA LYS A 258 4.30 18.51 -24.36
C LYS A 258 4.49 17.64 -23.12
N ILE A 259 5.67 17.02 -22.98
CA ILE A 259 5.97 16.12 -21.86
C ILE A 259 6.87 16.78 -20.84
N GLU A 260 6.42 16.88 -19.59
CA GLU A 260 7.17 17.42 -18.45
C GLU A 260 7.56 16.28 -17.50
N PHE A 261 8.84 16.18 -17.13
CA PHE A 261 9.37 15.24 -16.15
C PHE A 261 9.77 16.01 -14.89
N CYS A 262 9.03 15.82 -13.81
CA CYS A 262 9.20 16.59 -12.57
C CYS A 262 10.14 15.94 -11.55
N GLY A 263 10.48 14.66 -11.70
CA GLY A 263 11.21 13.92 -10.67
C GLY A 263 10.41 13.74 -9.38
N HIS A 264 11.11 13.56 -8.26
CA HIS A 264 10.47 13.45 -6.96
C HIS A 264 10.01 14.83 -6.45
N LEU A 265 8.74 14.93 -6.09
CA LEU A 265 8.13 16.10 -5.48
C LEU A 265 7.65 15.78 -4.05
N SER A 266 7.47 16.80 -3.23
CA SER A 266 6.82 16.65 -1.93
C SER A 266 5.36 16.21 -2.10
N HIS A 267 4.81 15.53 -1.09
CA HIS A 267 3.42 15.07 -1.14
C HIS A 267 2.42 16.23 -1.39
N SER A 268 2.63 17.38 -0.77
CA SER A 268 1.80 18.58 -0.98
C SER A 268 1.88 19.11 -2.41
N GLU A 269 3.05 19.03 -3.05
CA GLU A 269 3.20 19.43 -4.45
C GLU A 269 2.52 18.44 -5.40
N VAL A 270 2.65 17.13 -5.13
CA VAL A 270 1.93 16.10 -5.89
C VAL A 270 0.41 16.35 -5.81
N GLN A 271 -0.12 16.62 -4.61
CA GLN A 271 -1.54 16.93 -4.45
C GLN A 271 -1.98 18.18 -5.24
N ARG A 272 -1.17 19.26 -5.21
CA ARG A 272 -1.46 20.47 -6.00
C ARG A 272 -1.47 20.20 -7.50
N ARG A 273 -0.48 19.44 -8.00
CA ARG A 273 -0.40 19.04 -9.41
C ARG A 273 -1.56 18.15 -9.83
N LEU A 274 -1.97 17.20 -8.97
CA LEU A 274 -3.15 16.37 -9.18
C LEU A 274 -4.44 17.20 -9.18
N ALA A 275 -4.54 18.21 -8.33
CA ALA A 275 -5.69 19.08 -8.28
C ALA A 275 -5.86 19.92 -9.57
N SER A 276 -4.78 20.30 -10.23
CA SER A 276 -4.80 21.09 -11.46
C SER A 276 -4.96 20.26 -12.75
N ALA A 277 -4.66 18.95 -12.71
CA ALA A 277 -4.80 18.09 -13.88
C ALA A 277 -6.20 17.49 -13.97
N CYS A 278 -6.78 17.41 -15.16
CA CYS A 278 -8.10 16.81 -15.35
C CYS A 278 -8.05 15.28 -15.52
N ILE A 279 -7.01 14.76 -16.15
CA ILE A 279 -6.89 13.32 -16.46
C ILE A 279 -5.70 12.73 -15.74
N ALA A 280 -5.90 11.61 -15.02
CA ALA A 280 -4.84 10.83 -14.42
C ALA A 280 -4.75 9.44 -15.03
N VAL A 281 -3.52 8.94 -15.26
CA VAL A 281 -3.31 7.72 -16.03
C VAL A 281 -2.67 6.61 -15.17
N LEU A 282 -3.25 5.41 -15.25
CA LEU A 282 -2.76 4.16 -14.68
C LEU A 282 -2.37 3.18 -15.79
N PRO A 283 -1.22 3.36 -16.44
CA PRO A 283 -0.85 2.60 -17.63
C PRO A 283 -0.16 1.27 -17.31
N ASN A 284 -0.48 0.66 -16.16
CA ASN A 284 0.19 -0.55 -15.69
C ASN A 284 0.17 -1.65 -16.76
N ARG A 285 1.33 -2.26 -17.00
CA ARG A 285 1.42 -3.41 -17.93
C ARG A 285 0.91 -4.68 -17.26
N ALA A 286 0.17 -5.50 -17.99
CA ALA A 286 -0.22 -6.83 -17.53
C ALA A 286 1.03 -7.65 -17.15
N GLY A 287 0.95 -8.39 -16.06
CA GLY A 287 2.03 -9.22 -15.54
C GLY A 287 1.77 -9.60 -14.09
N SER A 288 2.62 -10.47 -13.54
CA SER A 288 2.42 -11.05 -12.21
C SER A 288 2.27 -10.00 -11.10
N VAL A 289 3.14 -8.97 -11.11
CA VAL A 289 3.11 -7.91 -10.09
C VAL A 289 1.86 -7.02 -10.24
N SER A 290 1.42 -6.76 -11.48
CA SER A 290 0.22 -5.95 -11.74
C SER A 290 -1.07 -6.67 -11.40
N ALA A 291 -1.06 -8.00 -11.41
CA ALA A 291 -2.24 -8.83 -11.19
C ALA A 291 -2.86 -8.68 -9.79
N PHE A 292 -2.08 -8.25 -8.79
CA PHE A 292 -2.55 -8.13 -7.40
C PHE A 292 -2.27 -6.77 -6.75
N THR A 293 -1.88 -5.77 -7.52
CA THR A 293 -1.49 -4.45 -6.97
C THR A 293 -2.69 -3.69 -6.43
N SER A 294 -2.49 -2.94 -5.35
CA SER A 294 -3.43 -1.92 -4.86
C SER A 294 -2.67 -0.58 -4.78
N PRO A 295 -2.54 0.13 -5.91
CA PRO A 295 -1.66 1.29 -6.01
C PRO A 295 -2.24 2.49 -5.28
N LEU A 296 -1.48 3.07 -4.35
CA LEU A 296 -1.86 4.31 -3.62
C LEU A 296 -2.28 5.43 -4.58
N LYS A 297 -1.61 5.54 -5.73
CA LYS A 297 -1.87 6.57 -6.74
C LYS A 297 -3.30 6.51 -7.31
N LEU A 298 -3.92 5.32 -7.38
CA LEU A 298 -5.32 5.21 -7.80
C LEU A 298 -6.23 6.03 -6.85
N PHE A 299 -6.07 5.83 -5.55
CA PHE A 299 -6.86 6.53 -4.55
C PHE A 299 -6.54 8.02 -4.48
N GLU A 300 -5.27 8.41 -4.72
CA GLU A 300 -4.86 9.82 -4.85
C GLU A 300 -5.52 10.49 -6.05
N TYR A 301 -5.63 9.80 -7.20
CA TYR A 301 -6.32 10.28 -8.39
C TYR A 301 -7.82 10.44 -8.16
N MET A 302 -8.45 9.44 -7.54
CA MET A 302 -9.85 9.52 -7.13
C MET A 302 -10.07 10.69 -6.17
N ALA A 303 -9.22 10.83 -5.14
CA ALA A 303 -9.29 11.91 -4.17
C ALA A 303 -9.14 13.30 -4.79
N SER A 304 -8.39 13.40 -5.87
CA SER A 304 -8.21 14.65 -6.63
C SER A 304 -9.28 14.90 -7.69
N GLY A 305 -10.28 14.02 -7.83
CA GLY A 305 -11.36 14.17 -8.81
C GLY A 305 -10.87 14.16 -10.27
N CYS A 306 -9.76 13.48 -10.56
CA CYS A 306 -9.31 13.29 -11.93
C CYS A 306 -10.21 12.26 -12.64
N ALA A 307 -10.49 12.48 -13.93
CA ALA A 307 -10.92 11.39 -14.79
C ALA A 307 -9.78 10.36 -14.88
N ILE A 308 -10.10 9.09 -14.72
CA ILE A 308 -9.11 8.03 -14.70
C ILE A 308 -9.08 7.35 -16.06
N VAL A 309 -7.89 7.29 -16.66
CA VAL A 309 -7.60 6.41 -17.80
C VAL A 309 -6.72 5.29 -17.29
N ALA A 310 -7.17 4.06 -17.40
CA ALA A 310 -6.47 2.91 -16.83
C ALA A 310 -6.31 1.78 -17.84
N THR A 311 -5.24 1.02 -17.70
CA THR A 311 -5.13 -0.28 -18.37
C THR A 311 -6.24 -1.21 -17.85
N ASP A 312 -6.90 -1.91 -18.75
CA ASP A 312 -7.94 -2.89 -18.45
C ASP A 312 -7.33 -4.12 -17.76
N LEU A 313 -7.23 -4.03 -16.43
CA LEU A 313 -6.71 -5.09 -15.56
C LEU A 313 -7.76 -5.48 -14.53
N PRO A 314 -8.01 -6.79 -14.29
CA PRO A 314 -9.02 -7.26 -13.35
C PRO A 314 -8.92 -6.61 -11.96
N VAL A 315 -7.70 -6.38 -11.45
CA VAL A 315 -7.46 -5.79 -10.13
C VAL A 315 -7.98 -4.35 -10.00
N PHE A 316 -8.06 -3.60 -11.09
CA PHE A 316 -8.62 -2.24 -11.06
C PHE A 316 -10.14 -2.25 -11.03
N HIS A 317 -10.78 -3.28 -11.60
CA HIS A 317 -12.22 -3.48 -11.52
C HIS A 317 -12.73 -3.87 -10.12
N GLU A 318 -11.83 -4.21 -9.19
CA GLU A 318 -12.19 -4.37 -7.77
C GLU A 318 -12.54 -3.03 -7.10
N ILE A 319 -12.05 -1.91 -7.66
CA ILE A 319 -12.18 -0.56 -7.10
C ILE A 319 -13.03 0.33 -8.02
N LEU A 320 -12.82 0.26 -9.34
CA LEU A 320 -13.45 1.09 -10.34
C LEU A 320 -14.50 0.29 -11.10
N ALA A 321 -15.73 0.76 -11.11
CA ALA A 321 -16.75 0.23 -12.00
C ALA A 321 -16.41 0.57 -13.47
N LYS A 322 -17.09 -0.10 -14.42
CA LYS A 322 -16.85 0.08 -15.86
C LYS A 322 -16.87 1.55 -16.30
N ASP A 323 -17.79 2.32 -15.75
CA ASP A 323 -18.01 3.74 -16.13
C ASP A 323 -17.18 4.73 -15.28
N ASP A 324 -16.41 4.25 -14.31
CA ASP A 324 -15.57 5.09 -13.44
C ASP A 324 -14.23 5.44 -14.07
N ALA A 325 -13.85 4.72 -15.13
CA ALA A 325 -12.62 4.95 -15.86
C ALA A 325 -12.82 4.76 -17.36
N THR A 326 -11.89 5.31 -18.15
CA THR A 326 -11.74 4.99 -19.55
C THR A 326 -10.63 3.96 -19.69
N TRP A 327 -10.95 2.83 -20.29
CA TRP A 327 -10.10 1.64 -20.30
C TRP A 327 -9.28 1.53 -21.59
N ALA A 328 -8.01 1.12 -21.45
CA ALA A 328 -7.12 0.85 -22.58
C ALA A 328 -6.48 -0.55 -22.43
N PRO A 329 -6.19 -1.27 -23.53
CA PRO A 329 -5.44 -2.50 -23.45
C PRO A 329 -4.02 -2.26 -22.92
N SER A 330 -3.43 -3.32 -22.33
CA SER A 330 -2.09 -3.27 -21.76
C SER A 330 -1.02 -3.16 -22.86
N ALA A 331 0.01 -2.36 -22.61
CA ALA A 331 1.17 -2.20 -23.49
C ALA A 331 0.82 -1.76 -24.92
N ASP A 332 -0.25 -0.98 -25.07
CA ASP A 332 -0.68 -0.37 -26.33
C ASP A 332 -0.71 1.16 -26.21
N PRO A 333 0.39 1.86 -26.53
CA PRO A 333 0.45 3.32 -26.45
C PRO A 333 -0.57 4.03 -27.36
N ARG A 334 -0.94 3.44 -28.48
CA ARG A 334 -1.93 4.03 -29.40
C ARG A 334 -3.32 3.99 -28.80
N ALA A 335 -3.75 2.84 -28.31
CA ALA A 335 -5.03 2.69 -27.64
C ALA A 335 -5.09 3.52 -26.36
N LEU A 336 -3.97 3.66 -25.64
CA LEU A 336 -3.88 4.55 -24.49
C LEU A 336 -4.12 6.02 -24.86
N ALA A 337 -3.54 6.49 -25.98
CA ALA A 337 -3.78 7.83 -26.50
C ALA A 337 -5.25 8.02 -26.90
N ASP A 338 -5.86 7.01 -27.55
CA ASP A 338 -7.28 7.07 -27.93
C ASP A 338 -8.20 7.13 -26.70
N ALA A 339 -7.90 6.38 -25.63
CA ALA A 339 -8.61 6.43 -24.35
C ALA A 339 -8.47 7.80 -23.65
N ILE A 340 -7.27 8.39 -23.67
CA ILE A 340 -7.01 9.74 -23.14
C ILE A 340 -7.85 10.77 -23.90
N ARG A 341 -7.88 10.72 -25.25
CA ARG A 341 -8.72 11.62 -26.06
C ARG A 341 -10.21 11.44 -25.77
N ALA A 342 -10.68 10.21 -25.69
CA ALA A 342 -12.07 9.93 -25.37
C ALA A 342 -12.47 10.56 -24.03
N SER A 343 -11.62 10.42 -23.01
CA SER A 343 -11.85 11.02 -21.69
C SER A 343 -11.83 12.55 -21.73
N ALA A 344 -10.95 13.16 -22.53
CA ALA A 344 -10.78 14.60 -22.62
C ALA A 344 -11.86 15.28 -23.50
N GLU A 345 -12.15 14.69 -24.67
CA GLU A 345 -12.88 15.37 -25.75
C GLU A 345 -14.35 14.97 -25.85
N THR A 346 -14.78 13.89 -25.18
CA THR A 346 -16.21 13.57 -25.09
C THR A 346 -16.90 14.52 -24.09
N PRO A 347 -17.89 15.30 -24.50
CA PRO A 347 -18.48 16.35 -23.67
C PRO A 347 -18.97 15.85 -22.31
N GLY A 348 -18.39 16.40 -21.23
CA GLY A 348 -18.74 16.11 -19.85
C GLY A 348 -18.38 14.69 -19.36
N GLN A 349 -17.74 13.83 -20.16
CA GLN A 349 -17.39 12.48 -19.75
C GLN A 349 -16.38 12.50 -18.62
N GLY A 350 -15.23 13.16 -18.82
CA GLY A 350 -14.18 13.24 -17.83
C GLY A 350 -14.64 13.89 -16.52
N GLU A 351 -15.42 14.97 -16.61
CA GLU A 351 -16.00 15.66 -15.46
C GLU A 351 -16.91 14.73 -14.64
N ARG A 352 -17.83 14.03 -15.29
CA ARG A 352 -18.72 13.05 -14.61
C ARG A 352 -17.94 11.91 -13.98
N GLN A 353 -16.92 11.37 -14.65
CA GLN A 353 -16.06 10.33 -14.10
C GLN A 353 -15.30 10.86 -12.88
N GLY A 354 -14.64 12.00 -12.97
CA GLY A 354 -13.90 12.62 -11.88
C GLY A 354 -14.78 12.90 -10.66
N ALA A 355 -15.99 13.41 -10.85
CA ALA A 355 -16.94 13.64 -9.76
C ALA A 355 -17.36 12.33 -9.07
N ARG A 356 -17.65 11.28 -9.85
CA ARG A 356 -18.06 9.98 -9.32
C ARG A 356 -16.95 9.31 -8.49
N VAL A 357 -15.75 9.22 -9.03
CA VAL A 357 -14.63 8.60 -8.28
C VAL A 357 -14.24 9.43 -7.07
N ARG A 358 -14.42 10.75 -7.11
CA ARG A 358 -14.21 11.63 -5.96
C ARG A 358 -15.19 11.35 -4.82
N GLN A 359 -16.43 11.01 -5.13
CA GLN A 359 -17.41 10.58 -4.12
C GLN A 359 -17.08 9.20 -3.56
N GLN A 360 -16.72 8.26 -4.41
CA GLN A 360 -16.39 6.88 -4.00
C GLN A 360 -15.16 6.80 -3.11
N VAL A 361 -14.17 7.70 -3.27
CA VAL A 361 -12.91 7.64 -2.51
C VAL A 361 -13.07 7.81 -1.00
N GLU A 362 -14.21 8.31 -0.53
CA GLU A 362 -14.51 8.42 0.90
C GLU A 362 -14.44 7.07 1.62
N GLU A 363 -14.78 5.99 0.91
CA GLU A 363 -14.64 4.62 1.42
C GLU A 363 -13.19 4.14 1.50
N PHE A 364 -12.28 4.79 0.77
CA PHE A 364 -10.86 4.43 0.67
C PHE A 364 -9.95 5.44 1.38
N THR A 365 -10.45 6.10 2.41
CA THR A 365 -9.64 6.95 3.28
C THR A 365 -8.85 6.12 4.29
N TRP A 366 -7.73 6.69 4.81
CA TRP A 366 -6.98 6.04 5.88
C TRP A 366 -7.85 5.75 7.10
N GLN A 367 -8.77 6.66 7.44
CA GLN A 367 -9.71 6.47 8.54
C GLN A 367 -10.65 5.28 8.29
N GLY A 368 -11.24 5.19 7.09
CA GLY A 368 -12.08 4.05 6.69
C GLY A 368 -11.32 2.72 6.72
N ARG A 369 -10.04 2.74 6.27
CA ARG A 369 -9.14 1.59 6.37
C ARG A 369 -8.86 1.22 7.84
N GLY A 370 -8.54 2.21 8.68
CA GLY A 370 -8.30 2.01 10.12
C GLY A 370 -9.48 1.37 10.81
N LYS A 371 -10.71 1.83 10.53
CA LYS A 371 -11.94 1.26 11.07
C LYS A 371 -12.13 -0.23 10.68
N ARG A 372 -11.87 -0.56 9.41
CA ARG A 372 -11.96 -1.97 8.94
C ARG A 372 -10.90 -2.85 9.60
N LEU A 373 -9.65 -2.38 9.69
CA LEU A 373 -8.57 -3.10 10.37
C LEU A 373 -8.87 -3.29 11.86
N LEU A 374 -9.39 -2.26 12.54
CA LEU A 374 -9.77 -2.36 13.94
C LEU A 374 -10.80 -3.47 14.17
N ALA A 375 -11.85 -3.54 13.36
CA ALA A 375 -12.86 -4.60 13.46
C ALA A 375 -12.25 -6.01 13.35
N VAL A 376 -11.30 -6.18 12.42
CA VAL A 376 -10.56 -7.43 12.25
C VAL A 376 -9.71 -7.74 13.48
N LEU A 377 -8.92 -6.78 13.95
CA LEU A 377 -7.99 -6.97 15.08
C LEU A 377 -8.72 -7.23 16.40
N THR A 378 -9.85 -6.55 16.62
CA THR A 378 -10.71 -6.80 17.79
C THR A 378 -11.24 -8.22 17.79
N LYS A 379 -11.79 -8.67 16.66
CA LYS A 379 -12.27 -10.06 16.51
C LYS A 379 -11.15 -11.09 16.75
N VAL A 380 -9.95 -10.84 16.25
CA VAL A 380 -8.78 -11.71 16.45
C VAL A 380 -8.40 -11.79 17.92
N ALA A 381 -8.38 -10.65 18.62
CA ALA A 381 -8.08 -10.60 20.06
C ALA A 381 -9.15 -11.31 20.90
N GLU A 382 -10.42 -11.07 20.64
CA GLU A 382 -11.55 -11.69 21.34
C GLU A 382 -11.55 -13.22 21.19
N ASN A 383 -11.39 -13.73 19.97
CA ASN A 383 -11.34 -15.16 19.69
C ASN A 383 -10.20 -15.87 20.46
N SER A 384 -9.07 -15.19 20.64
CA SER A 384 -7.95 -15.75 21.41
C SER A 384 -8.21 -15.79 22.91
N MET A 385 -9.00 -14.86 23.45
CA MET A 385 -9.35 -14.82 24.87
C MET A 385 -10.41 -15.86 25.24
N MET A 386 -11.29 -16.23 24.32
CA MET A 386 -12.37 -17.20 24.58
C MET A 386 -11.90 -18.67 24.57
N GLY A 387 -10.66 -18.96 24.15
CA GLY A 387 -10.15 -20.31 23.98
C GLY A 387 -10.86 -21.10 22.87
N PRO A 388 -10.37 -22.29 22.46
CA PRO A 388 -11.08 -23.13 21.52
C PRO A 388 -12.42 -23.55 22.15
N THR A 389 -13.54 -23.17 21.55
CA THR A 389 -14.88 -23.74 21.86
C THR A 389 -14.81 -25.23 21.62
N THR A 390 -14.71 -26.01 22.70
CA THR A 390 -14.88 -27.46 22.63
C THR A 390 -16.27 -27.73 22.06
N PRO A 391 -16.43 -28.48 20.96
CA PRO A 391 -17.74 -28.88 20.51
C PRO A 391 -18.40 -29.69 21.65
N GLN A 392 -19.57 -29.27 22.13
CA GLN A 392 -20.36 -30.07 23.06
C GLN A 392 -20.67 -31.41 22.36
N PRO A 393 -20.48 -32.54 23.04
CA PRO A 393 -20.95 -33.81 22.51
C PRO A 393 -22.46 -33.69 22.29
N THR A 394 -22.89 -33.91 21.07
CA THR A 394 -24.31 -34.11 20.76
C THR A 394 -24.75 -35.37 21.47
N ASP A 395 -25.53 -35.22 22.55
CA ASP A 395 -26.22 -36.33 23.17
C ASP A 395 -27.16 -36.97 22.14
N SER A 396 -26.76 -38.13 21.65
CA SER A 396 -27.58 -39.02 20.89
C SER A 396 -28.50 -39.76 21.86
N HIS A 397 -29.75 -39.37 21.88
CA HIS A 397 -30.84 -40.22 22.35
C HIS A 397 -31.62 -40.81 21.17
#